data_33656820dbb753be635d6642997a0214
#
_entry.id   33656820dbb753be635d6642997a0214
#
_cell.length_a   1.000
_cell.length_b   1.000
_cell.length_c   1.000
_cell.angle_alpha   90.00
_cell.angle_beta   90.00
_cell.angle_gamma   90.00
#
_symmetry.space_group_name_H-M   'P 1'
#
loop_
_entity.id
_entity.type
_entity.pdbx_description
1 polymer ?
#
loop_
_entity_poly.entity_id
_entity_poly.type
_entity_poly.pdbx_seq_one_letter_code
_entity_poly.pdbx_strand_id
1 'polypeptide(L)'
;MPVPDHWEKVIGITQAAILVGHLAEDCTYHTVVLIPKGNKNFQGINLVDTLWKKMTRIINHQLMVVIQLHDTLRSFCNGRVTEIASLEDKLIKNIMDMMEEILYEIFLDLQKAYAILERGSCLDILTAYGVGSQAPRIFWRYWDRL
;
A
#
# COMPACT_ATOMS: atom_id res chain seq x y z
N MET A 1 -25.65 -17.26 -4.36
CA MET A 1 -24.98 -18.44 -3.79
C MET A 1 -24.76 -18.18 -2.31
N PRO A 2 -25.11 -19.11 -1.41
CA PRO A 2 -24.81 -18.96 0.01
C PRO A 2 -23.29 -18.88 0.20
N VAL A 3 -22.85 -17.99 1.07
CA VAL A 3 -21.44 -17.86 1.44
C VAL A 3 -21.07 -19.12 2.22
N PRO A 4 -20.00 -19.87 1.88
CA PRO A 4 -19.59 -21.03 2.64
C PRO A 4 -19.30 -20.68 4.09
N ASP A 5 -19.70 -21.52 5.06
CA ASP A 5 -19.54 -21.29 6.51
C ASP A 5 -18.15 -20.83 6.95
N HIS A 6 -17.10 -21.25 6.26
CA HIS A 6 -15.74 -20.83 6.57
C HIS A 6 -15.49 -19.33 6.28
N TRP A 7 -16.20 -18.74 5.31
CA TRP A 7 -16.08 -17.32 5.01
C TRP A 7 -16.75 -16.45 6.08
N GLU A 8 -17.86 -16.89 6.64
CA GLU A 8 -18.49 -16.17 7.76
C GLU A 8 -17.57 -16.12 8.97
N LYS A 9 -16.87 -17.21 9.27
CA LYS A 9 -15.85 -17.25 10.33
C LYS A 9 -14.69 -16.28 10.04
N VAL A 10 -14.17 -16.26 8.80
CA VAL A 10 -13.09 -15.34 8.40
C VAL A 10 -13.54 -13.88 8.51
N ILE A 11 -14.76 -13.55 8.07
CA ILE A 11 -15.33 -12.22 8.19
C ILE A 11 -15.46 -11.84 9.66
N GLY A 12 -16.02 -12.73 10.50
CA GLY A 12 -16.18 -12.48 11.94
C GLY A 12 -14.85 -12.24 12.66
N ILE A 13 -13.84 -13.05 12.39
CA ILE A 13 -12.49 -12.86 12.95
C ILE A 13 -11.90 -11.52 12.48
N THR A 14 -12.05 -11.18 11.20
CA THR A 14 -11.53 -9.92 10.65
C THR A 14 -12.22 -8.71 11.27
N GLN A 15 -13.54 -8.74 11.42
CA GLN A 15 -14.31 -7.69 12.08
C GLN A 15 -13.92 -7.54 13.55
N ALA A 16 -13.80 -8.65 14.28
CA ALA A 16 -13.35 -8.64 15.67
C ALA A 16 -11.95 -8.05 15.81
N ALA A 17 -11.02 -8.42 14.92
CA ALA A 17 -9.67 -7.88 14.91
C ALA A 17 -9.63 -6.36 14.65
N ILE A 18 -10.49 -5.87 13.75
CA ILE A 18 -10.62 -4.43 13.47
C ILE A 18 -11.18 -3.71 14.70
N LEU A 19 -12.21 -4.24 15.35
CA LEU A 19 -12.83 -3.64 16.54
C LEU A 19 -11.88 -3.60 17.74
N VAL A 20 -11.16 -4.70 17.98
CA VAL A 20 -10.19 -4.80 19.09
C VAL A 20 -8.89 -4.06 18.78
N GLY A 21 -8.61 -3.81 17.50
CA GLY A 21 -7.39 -3.16 17.04
C GLY A 21 -6.16 -4.06 17.09
N HIS A 22 -6.34 -5.38 17.06
CA HIS A 22 -5.22 -6.33 16.96
C HIS A 22 -5.67 -7.70 16.41
N LEU A 23 -4.74 -8.43 15.80
CA LEU A 23 -4.88 -9.83 15.43
C LEU A 23 -4.25 -10.74 16.47
N ALA A 24 -4.69 -12.01 16.49
CA ALA A 24 -4.01 -13.05 17.25
C ALA A 24 -2.53 -13.13 16.82
N GLU A 25 -1.66 -13.54 17.75
CA GLU A 25 -0.21 -13.61 17.49
C GLU A 25 0.12 -14.47 16.28
N ASP A 26 -0.52 -15.62 16.17
CA ASP A 26 -0.33 -16.57 15.05
C ASP A 26 -0.59 -15.95 13.67
N CYS A 27 -1.41 -14.90 13.58
CA CYS A 27 -1.72 -14.21 12.32
C CYS A 27 -0.71 -13.11 11.98
N THR A 28 0.26 -12.83 12.85
CA THR A 28 1.27 -11.77 12.65
C THR A 28 2.59 -12.31 12.10
N TYR A 29 2.75 -13.63 12.05
CA TYR A 29 3.95 -14.25 11.48
C TYR A 29 4.03 -14.04 9.96
N HIS A 30 5.24 -13.82 9.49
CA HIS A 30 5.53 -13.73 8.07
C HIS A 30 6.81 -14.50 7.73
N THR A 31 6.86 -15.00 6.52
CA THR A 31 8.04 -15.69 5.98
C THR A 31 8.72 -14.79 4.96
N VAL A 32 10.02 -14.57 5.12
CA VAL A 32 10.81 -13.84 4.13
C VAL A 32 11.39 -14.83 3.13
N VAL A 33 11.00 -14.67 1.87
CA VAL A 33 11.56 -15.43 0.75
C VAL A 33 12.55 -14.54 0.01
N LEU A 34 13.76 -15.04 -0.21
CA LEU A 34 14.79 -14.34 -0.94
C LEU A 34 14.74 -14.72 -2.42
N ILE A 35 14.50 -13.73 -3.28
CA ILE A 35 14.52 -13.91 -4.73
C ILE A 35 15.84 -13.37 -5.30
N PRO A 36 16.59 -14.18 -6.08
CA PRO A 36 17.81 -13.72 -6.71
C PRO A 36 17.54 -12.59 -7.72
N LYS A 37 18.33 -11.51 -7.66
CA LYS A 37 18.29 -10.38 -8.61
C LYS A 37 19.55 -10.28 -9.48
N GLY A 38 20.20 -11.39 -9.78
CA GLY A 38 21.49 -11.38 -10.50
C GLY A 38 22.67 -10.85 -9.63
N ASN A 39 23.89 -11.05 -10.08
CA ASN A 39 25.12 -10.55 -9.44
C ASN A 39 25.20 -10.74 -7.91
N LYS A 40 24.75 -11.89 -7.40
CA LYS A 40 24.72 -12.24 -5.96
C LYS A 40 23.84 -11.32 -5.08
N ASN A 41 22.98 -10.52 -5.66
CA ASN A 41 21.99 -9.71 -4.93
C ASN A 41 20.69 -10.48 -4.77
N PHE A 42 20.03 -10.29 -3.64
CA PHE A 42 18.74 -10.89 -3.31
C PHE A 42 17.72 -9.81 -2.95
N GLN A 43 16.48 -10.06 -3.33
CA GLN A 43 15.34 -9.26 -2.88
C GLN A 43 14.53 -10.09 -1.90
N GLY A 44 14.35 -9.57 -0.68
CA GLY A 44 13.42 -10.15 0.29
C GLY A 44 11.97 -9.86 -0.10
N ILE A 45 11.14 -10.90 -0.14
CA ILE A 45 9.68 -10.77 -0.26
C ILE A 45 9.04 -11.34 0.98
N ASN A 46 8.25 -10.54 1.68
CA ASN A 46 7.51 -10.98 2.86
C ASN A 46 6.21 -11.65 2.43
N LEU A 47 6.08 -12.93 2.78
CA LEU A 47 4.83 -13.68 2.67
C LEU A 47 4.08 -13.55 4.00
N VAL A 48 3.09 -12.70 4.01
CA VAL A 48 2.26 -12.46 5.20
C VAL A 48 1.06 -13.39 5.24
N ASP A 49 0.53 -13.61 6.44
CA ASP A 49 -0.65 -14.45 6.65
C ASP A 49 -1.89 -13.99 5.85
N THR A 50 -2.72 -14.94 5.49
CA THR A 50 -3.92 -14.69 4.68
C THR A 50 -4.96 -13.82 5.39
N LEU A 51 -5.12 -13.98 6.72
CA LEU A 51 -6.04 -13.14 7.49
C LEU A 51 -5.54 -11.71 7.54
N TRP A 52 -4.23 -11.52 7.73
CA TRP A 52 -3.63 -10.19 7.65
C TRP A 52 -3.86 -9.53 6.29
N LYS A 53 -3.64 -10.25 5.18
CA LYS A 53 -3.91 -9.73 3.82
C LYS A 53 -5.38 -9.33 3.64
N LYS A 54 -6.30 -10.11 4.18
CA LYS A 54 -7.74 -9.81 4.10
C LYS A 54 -8.10 -8.57 4.90
N MET A 55 -7.61 -8.49 6.14
CA MET A 55 -7.84 -7.33 7.01
C MET A 55 -7.27 -6.05 6.41
N THR A 56 -6.03 -6.07 5.96
CA THR A 56 -5.40 -4.89 5.33
C THR A 56 -6.11 -4.48 4.06
N ARG A 57 -6.66 -5.42 3.28
CA ARG A 57 -7.48 -5.10 2.10
C ARG A 57 -8.78 -4.39 2.47
N ILE A 58 -9.46 -4.82 3.52
CA ILE A 58 -10.68 -4.15 4.02
C ILE A 58 -10.36 -2.75 4.50
N ILE A 59 -9.31 -2.60 5.32
CA ILE A 59 -8.86 -1.30 5.83
C ILE A 59 -8.48 -0.39 4.66
N ASN A 60 -7.71 -0.89 3.70
CA ASN A 60 -7.32 -0.11 2.53
C ASN A 60 -8.53 0.37 1.74
N HIS A 61 -9.54 -0.48 1.54
CA HIS A 61 -10.77 -0.09 0.87
C HIS A 61 -11.48 1.06 1.61
N GLN A 62 -11.54 1.01 2.95
CA GLN A 62 -12.12 2.06 3.77
C GLN A 62 -11.28 3.35 3.73
N LEU A 63 -9.95 3.22 3.77
CA LEU A 63 -9.04 4.36 3.65
C LEU A 63 -9.22 5.10 2.33
N MET A 64 -9.35 4.37 1.22
CA MET A 64 -9.52 4.97 -0.12
C MET A 64 -10.84 5.75 -0.28
N VAL A 65 -11.81 5.55 0.58
CA VAL A 65 -13.04 6.36 0.64
C VAL A 65 -12.79 7.71 1.33
N VAL A 66 -11.93 7.71 2.34
CA VAL A 66 -11.65 8.90 3.16
C VAL A 66 -10.52 9.74 2.58
N ILE A 67 -9.47 9.07 2.11
CA ILE A 67 -8.26 9.72 1.61
C ILE A 67 -8.45 10.14 0.16
N GLN A 68 -8.45 11.44 -0.08
CA GLN A 68 -8.41 12.00 -1.43
C GLN A 68 -6.95 12.16 -1.87
N LEU A 69 -6.45 11.18 -2.61
CA LEU A 69 -5.12 11.25 -3.17
C LEU A 69 -5.09 12.15 -4.41
N HIS A 70 -4.04 12.93 -4.55
CA HIS A 70 -3.84 13.81 -5.71
C HIS A 70 -3.88 13.03 -7.02
N ASP A 71 -4.43 13.63 -8.07
CA ASP A 71 -4.65 12.95 -9.35
C ASP A 71 -3.38 12.57 -10.09
N THR A 72 -2.26 13.20 -9.78
CA THR A 72 -0.94 12.82 -10.34
C THR A 72 -0.40 11.51 -9.80
N LEU A 73 -0.92 10.99 -8.68
CA LEU A 73 -0.54 9.69 -8.16
C LEU A 73 -1.16 8.57 -9.01
N ARG A 74 -0.33 7.88 -9.81
CA ARG A 74 -0.76 6.82 -10.72
C ARG A 74 -0.56 5.41 -10.17
N SER A 75 0.21 5.25 -9.10
CA SER A 75 0.47 3.96 -8.47
C SER A 75 -0.41 3.73 -7.24
N PHE A 76 -0.73 2.46 -6.97
CA PHE A 76 -1.48 2.01 -5.79
C PHE A 76 -2.91 2.59 -5.64
N CYS A 77 -3.41 3.29 -6.64
CA CYS A 77 -4.76 3.84 -6.67
C CYS A 77 -5.66 2.99 -7.56
N ASN A 78 -6.88 2.72 -7.10
CA ASN A 78 -7.84 1.95 -7.87
C ASN A 78 -8.21 2.70 -9.17
N GLY A 79 -8.17 1.99 -10.30
CA GLY A 79 -8.46 2.57 -11.62
C GLY A 79 -7.37 3.46 -12.20
N ARG A 80 -6.24 3.65 -11.53
CA ARG A 80 -5.07 4.35 -12.04
C ARG A 80 -3.98 3.36 -12.43
N VAL A 81 -3.41 3.54 -13.61
CA VAL A 81 -2.39 2.63 -14.16
C VAL A 81 -1.16 3.42 -14.63
N THR A 82 -0.01 2.78 -14.58
CA THR A 82 1.27 3.39 -14.96
C THR A 82 1.34 3.72 -16.44
N GLU A 83 0.58 3.01 -17.27
CA GLU A 83 0.47 3.29 -18.70
C GLU A 83 -0.10 4.68 -18.99
N ILE A 84 -1.04 5.17 -18.15
CA ILE A 84 -1.58 6.53 -18.27
C ILE A 84 -0.48 7.55 -17.97
N ALA A 85 0.34 7.34 -16.93
CA ALA A 85 1.47 8.22 -16.63
C ALA A 85 2.46 8.29 -17.81
N SER A 86 2.78 7.15 -18.41
CA SER A 86 3.64 7.10 -19.60
C SER A 86 3.04 7.81 -20.82
N LEU A 87 1.71 7.75 -20.98
CA LEU A 87 1.01 8.45 -22.05
C LEU A 87 1.01 9.97 -21.83
N GLU A 88 0.76 10.40 -20.61
CA GLU A 88 0.82 11.82 -20.22
C GLU A 88 2.22 12.41 -20.46
N ASP A 89 3.26 11.68 -20.07
CA ASP A 89 4.65 12.08 -20.33
C ASP A 89 4.94 12.25 -21.84
N LYS A 90 4.55 11.27 -22.65
CA LYS A 90 4.69 11.36 -24.10
C LYS A 90 3.91 12.53 -24.71
N LEU A 91 2.70 12.78 -24.20
CA LEU A 91 1.88 13.88 -24.68
C LEU A 91 2.53 15.23 -24.37
N ILE A 92 3.05 15.40 -23.16
CA ILE A 92 3.77 16.62 -22.76
C ILE A 92 4.98 16.83 -23.68
N LYS A 93 5.78 15.80 -23.94
CA LYS A 93 6.93 15.87 -24.85
C LYS A 93 6.52 16.31 -26.24
N ASN A 94 5.48 15.69 -26.80
CA ASN A 94 4.99 16.07 -28.14
C ASN A 94 4.48 17.52 -28.20
N ILE A 95 3.81 17.99 -27.15
CA ILE A 95 3.35 19.40 -27.07
C ILE A 95 4.54 20.36 -27.04
N MET A 96 5.54 20.07 -26.22
CA MET A 96 6.74 20.91 -26.12
C MET A 96 7.52 20.93 -27.44
N ASP A 97 7.66 19.77 -28.10
CA ASP A 97 8.29 19.69 -29.43
C ASP A 97 7.52 20.52 -30.47
N MET A 98 6.18 20.47 -30.47
CA MET A 98 5.36 21.28 -31.36
C MET A 98 5.46 22.80 -31.10
N MET A 99 5.72 23.16 -29.85
CA MET A 99 5.89 24.57 -29.44
C MET A 99 7.34 25.07 -29.60
N GLU A 100 8.26 24.20 -30.01
CA GLU A 100 9.71 24.45 -30.06
C GLU A 100 10.28 24.88 -28.71
N GLU A 101 9.67 24.41 -27.60
CA GLU A 101 10.06 24.75 -26.23
C GLU A 101 10.94 23.65 -25.62
N ILE A 102 11.83 24.04 -24.70
CA ILE A 102 12.73 23.10 -24.03
C ILE A 102 12.04 22.49 -22.80
N LEU A 103 11.92 21.16 -22.78
CA LEU A 103 11.42 20.41 -21.62
C LEU A 103 12.60 19.88 -20.79
N TYR A 104 12.59 20.19 -19.50
CA TYR A 104 13.50 19.61 -18.52
C TYR A 104 12.75 18.57 -17.68
N GLU A 105 13.22 17.34 -17.66
CA GLU A 105 12.64 16.25 -16.87
C GLU A 105 13.60 15.80 -15.79
N ILE A 106 13.10 15.59 -14.60
CA ILE A 106 13.86 15.03 -13.47
C ILE A 106 13.19 13.75 -13.01
N PHE A 107 13.92 12.64 -13.11
CA PHE A 107 13.49 11.33 -12.63
C PHE A 107 14.08 11.09 -11.24
N LEU A 108 13.20 10.86 -10.26
CA LEU A 108 13.59 10.53 -8.89
C LEU A 108 13.24 9.06 -8.59
N ASP A 109 14.20 8.30 -8.11
CA ASP A 109 13.99 6.94 -7.64
C ASP A 109 14.44 6.78 -6.20
N LEU A 110 13.59 6.16 -5.37
CA LEU A 110 13.86 5.95 -3.96
C LEU A 110 14.42 4.54 -3.74
N GLN A 111 15.71 4.47 -3.43
CA GLN A 111 16.34 3.20 -3.09
C GLN A 111 15.70 2.61 -1.82
N LYS A 112 15.19 1.38 -1.92
CA LYS A 112 14.55 0.68 -0.79
C LYS A 112 13.41 1.48 -0.14
N ALA A 113 12.55 2.11 -0.94
CA ALA A 113 11.48 2.99 -0.49
C ALA A 113 10.70 2.46 0.72
N TYR A 114 10.31 1.18 0.72
CA TYR A 114 9.57 0.58 1.85
C TYR A 114 10.40 0.42 3.12
N ALA A 115 11.71 0.20 3.00
CA ALA A 115 12.58 0.00 4.15
C ALA A 115 12.96 1.31 4.86
N ILE A 116 12.97 2.41 4.12
CA ILE A 116 13.30 3.74 4.66
C ILE A 116 12.07 4.51 5.16
N LEU A 117 10.87 3.93 4.96
CA LEU A 117 9.62 4.57 5.36
C LEU A 117 9.58 4.75 6.88
N GLU A 118 9.49 6.01 7.32
CA GLU A 118 9.33 6.34 8.73
C GLU A 118 7.86 6.09 9.11
N ARG A 119 7.65 5.09 9.99
CA ARG A 119 6.32 4.55 10.31
C ARG A 119 5.45 5.54 11.09
N GLY A 120 6.06 6.29 12.01
CA GLY A 120 5.37 7.32 12.78
C GLY A 120 4.78 8.39 11.87
N SER A 121 5.59 8.95 10.99
CA SER A 121 5.14 9.96 10.00
C SER A 121 4.01 9.44 9.11
N CYS A 122 4.02 8.14 8.75
CA CYS A 122 2.90 7.56 8.01
C CYS A 122 1.59 7.61 8.79
N LEU A 123 1.64 7.34 10.09
CA LEU A 123 0.45 7.37 10.95
C LEU A 123 -0.03 8.81 11.18
N ASP A 124 0.89 9.75 11.31
CA ASP A 124 0.57 11.17 11.44
C ASP A 124 -0.13 11.69 10.17
N ILE A 125 0.37 11.30 9.00
CA ILE A 125 -0.25 11.60 7.71
C ILE A 125 -1.67 11.03 7.63
N LEU A 126 -1.86 9.75 7.99
CA LEU A 126 -3.20 9.14 8.01
C LEU A 126 -4.15 9.90 8.94
N THR A 127 -3.67 10.32 10.09
CA THR A 127 -4.44 11.13 11.05
C THR A 127 -4.80 12.49 10.46
N ALA A 128 -3.87 13.14 9.79
CA ALA A 128 -4.11 14.43 9.11
C ALA A 128 -5.14 14.33 7.97
N TYR A 129 -5.23 13.17 7.31
CA TYR A 129 -6.30 12.88 6.35
C TYR A 129 -7.65 12.53 7.00
N GLY A 130 -7.78 12.61 8.32
CA GLY A 130 -9.02 12.31 9.04
C GLY A 130 -9.30 10.83 9.24
N VAL A 131 -8.30 9.96 9.07
CA VAL A 131 -8.44 8.54 9.34
C VAL A 131 -8.60 8.33 10.84
N GLY A 132 -9.70 7.68 11.25
CA GLY A 132 -9.97 7.38 12.66
C GLY A 132 -8.86 6.53 13.30
N SER A 133 -8.68 6.69 14.60
CA SER A 133 -7.56 6.12 15.38
C SER A 133 -7.42 4.58 15.35
N GLN A 134 -8.46 3.85 14.95
CA GLN A 134 -8.41 2.39 14.92
C GLN A 134 -7.45 1.84 13.87
N ALA A 135 -7.49 2.33 12.62
CA ALA A 135 -6.62 1.86 11.56
C ALA A 135 -5.13 2.14 11.87
N PRO A 136 -4.72 3.36 12.26
CA PRO A 136 -3.36 3.62 12.73
C PRO A 136 -2.91 2.71 13.87
N ARG A 137 -3.77 2.41 14.85
CA ARG A 137 -3.44 1.50 15.96
C ARG A 137 -3.17 0.08 15.52
N ILE A 138 -3.92 -0.44 14.55
CA ILE A 138 -3.72 -1.78 13.96
C ILE A 138 -2.36 -1.82 13.27
N PHE A 139 -2.06 -0.83 12.43
CA PHE A 139 -0.78 -0.75 11.73
C PHE A 139 0.39 -0.61 12.69
N TRP A 140 0.29 0.27 13.68
CA TRP A 140 1.33 0.43 14.70
C TRP A 140 1.66 -0.89 15.39
N ARG A 141 0.66 -1.59 15.92
CA ARG A 141 0.83 -2.86 16.61
C ARG A 141 1.43 -3.97 15.73
N TYR A 142 1.10 -3.96 14.44
CA TYR A 142 1.71 -4.89 13.51
C TYR A 142 3.17 -4.53 13.24
N TRP A 143 3.46 -3.27 13.01
CA TRP A 143 4.81 -2.81 12.72
C TRP A 143 5.77 -2.92 13.91
N ASP A 144 5.28 -2.79 15.12
CA ASP A 144 6.07 -2.95 16.35
C ASP A 144 6.57 -4.38 16.55
N ARG A 145 5.99 -5.35 15.84
CA ARG A 145 6.36 -6.77 15.85
C ARG A 145 7.23 -7.22 14.67
N LEU A 146 7.49 -6.34 13.70
CA LEU A 146 8.37 -6.57 12.54
C LEU A 146 9.81 -6.14 12.84
#